data_51ef5988ad37240c3c34a57900f1d1c3
#
_entry.id   51ef5988ad37240c3c34a57900f1d1c3
#
_cell.length_a   1.000
_cell.length_b   1.000
_cell.length_c   1.000
_cell.angle_alpha   90.00
_cell.angle_beta   90.00
_cell.angle_gamma   90.00
#
_symmetry.space_group_name_H-M   'P 1'
#
loop_
_entity.id
_entity.type
_entity.pdbx_description
1 polymer ?
#
loop_
_entity_poly.entity_id
_entity_poly.type
_entity_poly.pdbx_seq_one_letter_code
_entity_poly.pdbx_strand_id
1 'polypeptide(L)'
;MPDRAQRIKGNSRQRTDAHSQLRAALLTAVRELAEQAGGYESVTMRQIAAQVGYAAPVVYEYFPGKRQLLLAVTDVGFAELADRLAEAGCPKRNPRRAEANPLMAVADALWTFATANPCLYQLMHTLVDVPFGTGDTPASALRCFELLKSAVTAAAPDHPAKAQDDDAPTDLFWAQLHGVITLALHGRIKGGHARARSLLDHAATTFRDH
;
A
#
# COMPACT_ATOMS: atom_id res chain seq x y z
N MET A 1 47.49 15.49 9.06
CA MET A 1 46.31 16.30 9.38
C MET A 1 45.19 15.84 8.46
N PRO A 2 44.12 15.21 8.93
CA PRO A 2 43.01 14.85 8.07
C PRO A 2 42.27 16.10 7.61
N ASP A 3 41.96 16.12 6.33
CA ASP A 3 41.40 17.23 5.57
C ASP A 3 40.07 17.71 6.15
N ARG A 4 39.95 19.00 6.38
CA ARG A 4 38.77 19.69 6.91
C ARG A 4 37.50 19.43 6.07
N ALA A 5 37.67 19.20 4.75
CA ALA A 5 36.61 18.87 3.81
C ALA A 5 36.04 17.47 4.02
N GLN A 6 36.83 16.48 4.46
CA GLN A 6 36.40 15.12 4.74
C GLN A 6 35.57 15.04 6.03
N ARG A 7 35.89 15.85 7.04
CA ARG A 7 35.10 15.95 8.31
C ARG A 7 33.71 16.55 8.06
N ILE A 8 33.59 17.54 7.15
CA ILE A 8 32.32 18.19 6.82
C ILE A 8 31.41 17.23 6.04
N LYS A 9 31.94 16.42 5.12
CA LYS A 9 31.17 15.40 4.37
C LYS A 9 30.65 14.27 5.24
N GLY A 10 31.45 13.75 6.18
CA GLY A 10 31.03 12.73 7.13
C GLY A 10 29.88 13.20 8.02
N ASN A 11 29.94 14.42 8.54
CA ASN A 11 28.92 15.01 9.41
C ASN A 11 27.58 15.28 8.65
N SER A 12 27.62 15.59 7.37
CA SER A 12 26.43 15.79 6.54
C SER A 12 25.70 14.46 6.28
N ARG A 13 26.41 13.41 5.89
CA ARG A 13 25.81 12.08 5.67
C ARG A 13 25.19 11.52 6.95
N GLN A 14 25.90 11.59 8.08
CA GLN A 14 25.39 11.14 9.37
C GLN A 14 24.09 11.88 9.77
N ARG A 15 23.99 13.18 9.49
CA ARG A 15 22.77 13.95 9.77
C ARG A 15 21.62 13.53 8.85
N THR A 16 21.89 13.30 7.56
CA THR A 16 20.87 12.82 6.60
C THR A 16 20.39 11.44 7.00
N ASP A 17 21.29 10.52 7.39
CA ASP A 17 20.93 9.17 7.83
C ASP A 17 20.10 9.19 9.11
N ALA A 18 20.50 9.98 10.11
CA ALA A 18 19.74 10.13 11.36
C ALA A 18 18.34 10.74 11.10
N HIS A 19 18.26 11.73 10.21
CA HIS A 19 16.98 12.32 9.81
C HIS A 19 16.07 11.28 9.15
N SER A 20 16.59 10.48 8.21
CA SER A 20 15.84 9.43 7.53
C SER A 20 15.39 8.34 8.50
N GLN A 21 16.25 7.93 9.44
CA GLN A 21 15.93 6.94 10.46
C GLN A 21 14.81 7.41 11.40
N LEU A 22 14.86 8.66 11.87
CA LEU A 22 13.81 9.20 12.73
C LEU A 22 12.50 9.36 11.98
N ARG A 23 12.54 9.81 10.71
CA ARG A 23 11.35 9.85 9.86
C ARG A 23 10.70 8.47 9.72
N ALA A 24 11.48 7.43 9.46
CA ALA A 24 10.98 6.05 9.39
C ALA A 24 10.41 5.56 10.73
N ALA A 25 11.08 5.85 11.86
CA ALA A 25 10.59 5.50 13.18
C ALA A 25 9.25 6.17 13.51
N LEU A 26 9.06 7.43 13.12
CA LEU A 26 7.78 8.14 13.28
C LEU A 26 6.65 7.47 12.46
N LEU A 27 6.93 7.05 11.22
CA LEU A 27 5.94 6.35 10.38
C LEU A 27 5.60 4.96 10.95
N THR A 28 6.57 4.25 11.51
CA THR A 28 6.33 2.98 12.21
C THR A 28 5.47 3.19 13.45
N ALA A 29 5.83 4.16 14.30
CA ALA A 29 5.12 4.44 15.54
C ALA A 29 3.64 4.80 15.30
N VAL A 30 3.34 5.61 14.28
CA VAL A 30 1.94 5.96 13.98
C VAL A 30 1.14 4.75 13.50
N ARG A 31 1.75 3.83 12.75
CA ARG A 31 1.09 2.58 12.32
C ARG A 31 0.78 1.69 13.52
N GLU A 32 1.75 1.46 14.39
CA GLU A 32 1.58 0.65 15.61
C GLU A 32 0.48 1.22 16.52
N LEU A 33 0.48 2.53 16.74
CA LEU A 33 -0.55 3.21 17.53
C LEU A 33 -1.94 3.09 16.89
N ALA A 34 -2.04 3.19 15.57
CA ALA A 34 -3.29 3.05 14.85
C ALA A 34 -3.85 1.63 14.92
N GLU A 35 -3.01 0.60 14.77
CA GLU A 35 -3.45 -0.80 14.91
C GLU A 35 -3.92 -1.10 16.35
N GLN A 36 -3.25 -0.57 17.37
CA GLN A 36 -3.66 -0.70 18.78
C GLN A 36 -4.98 0.01 19.08
N ALA A 37 -5.21 1.16 18.44
CA ALA A 37 -6.39 1.99 18.65
C ALA A 37 -7.58 1.62 17.75
N GLY A 38 -7.38 0.72 16.76
CA GLY A 38 -8.37 0.36 15.76
C GLY A 38 -8.61 1.41 14.67
N GLY A 39 -7.67 2.34 14.48
CA GLY A 39 -7.74 3.37 13.44
C GLY A 39 -6.86 4.59 13.69
N TYR A 40 -6.69 5.39 12.65
CA TYR A 40 -5.81 6.57 12.67
C TYR A 40 -6.45 7.83 13.31
N GLU A 41 -7.77 7.87 13.49
CA GLU A 41 -8.48 9.06 13.97
C GLU A 41 -8.03 9.46 15.37
N SER A 42 -7.90 8.50 16.27
CA SER A 42 -7.54 8.71 17.69
C SER A 42 -6.06 8.98 17.93
N VAL A 43 -5.18 8.67 16.96
CA VAL A 43 -3.74 8.85 17.09
C VAL A 43 -3.36 10.34 17.00
N THR A 44 -2.58 10.82 17.97
CA THR A 44 -2.15 12.23 18.05
C THR A 44 -0.64 12.37 17.83
N MET A 45 -0.21 13.54 17.34
CA MET A 45 1.22 13.88 17.18
C MET A 45 2.01 13.74 18.48
N ARG A 46 1.37 14.01 19.62
CA ARG A 46 1.98 13.87 20.95
C ARG A 46 2.24 12.40 21.34
N GLN A 47 1.28 11.52 21.05
CA GLN A 47 1.47 10.08 21.30
C GLN A 47 2.59 9.52 20.42
N ILE A 48 2.65 9.92 19.14
CA ILE A 48 3.70 9.49 18.20
C ILE A 48 5.09 9.95 18.71
N ALA A 49 5.21 11.21 19.14
CA ALA A 49 6.46 11.71 19.71
C ALA A 49 6.89 10.90 20.94
N ALA A 50 5.96 10.66 21.86
CA ALA A 50 6.22 9.87 23.07
C ALA A 50 6.66 8.43 22.74
N GLN A 51 6.04 7.80 21.74
CA GLN A 51 6.38 6.43 21.30
C GLN A 51 7.83 6.32 20.83
N VAL A 52 8.36 7.35 20.16
CA VAL A 52 9.75 7.37 19.67
C VAL A 52 10.73 8.03 20.63
N GLY A 53 10.26 8.45 21.82
CA GLY A 53 11.12 9.05 22.86
C GLY A 53 11.49 10.52 22.60
N TYR A 54 10.67 11.26 21.85
CA TYR A 54 10.90 12.67 21.54
C TYR A 54 9.75 13.58 22.03
N ALA A 55 10.01 14.88 22.07
CA ALA A 55 8.98 15.88 22.33
C ALA A 55 8.17 16.19 21.04
N ALA A 56 6.90 16.54 21.20
CA ALA A 56 6.00 16.81 20.06
C ALA A 56 6.54 17.83 19.04
N PRO A 57 7.25 18.90 19.39
CA PRO A 57 7.84 19.83 18.42
C PRO A 57 8.75 19.15 17.39
N VAL A 58 9.49 18.11 17.78
CA VAL A 58 10.37 17.36 16.86
C VAL A 58 9.57 16.70 15.76
N VAL A 59 8.38 16.15 16.05
CA VAL A 59 7.52 15.52 15.03
C VAL A 59 7.05 16.54 14.01
N TYR A 60 6.77 17.78 14.43
CA TYR A 60 6.35 18.87 13.56
C TYR A 60 7.47 19.36 12.62
N GLU A 61 8.75 19.14 12.95
CA GLU A 61 9.87 19.38 12.03
C GLU A 61 9.87 18.43 10.82
N TYR A 62 9.34 17.21 11.00
CA TYR A 62 9.24 16.19 9.95
C TYR A 62 7.91 16.24 9.19
N PHE A 63 6.84 16.50 9.91
CA PHE A 63 5.48 16.51 9.38
C PHE A 63 4.74 17.72 9.94
N PRO A 64 4.49 18.74 9.13
CA PRO A 64 3.84 19.99 9.57
C PRO A 64 2.47 19.79 10.24
N GLY A 65 1.85 18.61 10.03
CA GLY A 65 0.59 18.25 10.66
C GLY A 65 0.25 16.78 10.46
N LYS A 66 -0.81 16.34 11.15
CA LYS A 66 -1.30 14.95 11.10
C LYS A 66 -1.61 14.51 9.67
N ARG A 67 -2.18 15.42 8.85
CA ARG A 67 -2.50 15.11 7.45
C ARG A 67 -1.26 14.73 6.64
N GLN A 68 -0.19 15.52 6.70
CA GLN A 68 1.06 15.26 5.97
C GLN A 68 1.73 13.96 6.45
N LEU A 69 1.60 13.66 7.74
CA LEU A 69 2.04 12.37 8.30
C LEU A 69 1.21 11.21 7.71
N LEU A 70 -0.12 11.32 7.67
CA LEU A 70 -0.99 10.28 7.11
C LEU A 70 -0.77 10.08 5.62
N LEU A 71 -0.54 11.13 4.84
CA LEU A 71 -0.14 11.03 3.44
C LEU A 71 1.17 10.26 3.27
N ALA A 72 2.16 10.52 4.12
CA ALA A 72 3.41 9.77 4.08
C ALA A 72 3.24 8.29 4.50
N VAL A 73 2.34 7.99 5.44
CA VAL A 73 1.98 6.61 5.81
C VAL A 73 1.31 5.90 4.64
N THR A 74 0.38 6.58 3.96
CA THR A 74 -0.32 6.06 2.77
C THR A 74 0.67 5.75 1.64
N ASP A 75 1.63 6.64 1.38
CA ASP A 75 2.65 6.45 0.36
C ASP A 75 3.54 5.23 0.64
N VAL A 76 3.98 5.06 1.90
CA VAL A 76 4.72 3.85 2.32
C VAL A 76 3.84 2.60 2.19
N GLY A 77 2.56 2.68 2.55
CA GLY A 77 1.62 1.57 2.39
C GLY A 77 1.47 1.11 0.94
N PHE A 78 1.32 2.05 0.00
CA PHE A 78 1.28 1.73 -1.43
C PHE A 78 2.61 1.18 -1.94
N ALA A 79 3.75 1.68 -1.47
CA ALA A 79 5.06 1.14 -1.84
C ALA A 79 5.22 -0.31 -1.38
N GLU A 80 4.86 -0.64 -0.13
CA GLU A 80 4.87 -1.99 0.40
C GLU A 80 3.92 -2.94 -0.36
N LEU A 81 2.73 -2.45 -0.71
CA LEU A 81 1.77 -3.22 -1.52
C LEU A 81 2.32 -3.48 -2.92
N ALA A 82 2.90 -2.45 -3.58
CA ALA A 82 3.51 -2.60 -4.89
C ALA A 82 4.64 -3.64 -4.89
N ASP A 83 5.46 -3.68 -3.86
CA ASP A 83 6.53 -4.68 -3.74
C ASP A 83 5.95 -6.11 -3.63
N ARG A 84 4.88 -6.30 -2.85
CA ARG A 84 4.17 -7.59 -2.75
C ARG A 84 3.51 -8.00 -4.07
N LEU A 85 2.90 -7.06 -4.79
CA LEU A 85 2.32 -7.32 -6.10
C LEU A 85 3.39 -7.70 -7.13
N ALA A 86 4.53 -7.00 -7.14
CA ALA A 86 5.66 -7.33 -8.00
C ALA A 86 6.25 -8.71 -7.69
N GLU A 87 6.35 -9.07 -6.40
CA GLU A 87 6.79 -10.42 -5.98
C GLU A 87 5.80 -11.51 -6.40
N ALA A 88 4.50 -11.23 -6.28
CA ALA A 88 3.44 -12.16 -6.68
C ALA A 88 3.44 -12.42 -8.20
N GLY A 89 3.70 -11.39 -9.01
CA GLY A 89 3.79 -11.46 -10.47
C GLY A 89 5.11 -12.04 -11.00
N CYS A 90 6.10 -12.36 -10.13
CA CYS A 90 7.42 -12.81 -10.56
C CYS A 90 7.50 -14.33 -10.72
N PRO A 91 7.61 -14.89 -11.96
CA PRO A 91 7.69 -16.34 -12.22
C PRO A 91 8.89 -17.02 -11.56
N LYS A 92 10.01 -16.31 -11.41
CA LYS A 92 11.27 -16.85 -10.90
C LYS A 92 11.20 -17.25 -9.43
N ARG A 93 10.32 -16.64 -8.65
CA ARG A 93 10.23 -16.85 -7.20
C ARG A 93 9.22 -17.94 -6.81
N ASN A 94 8.26 -18.21 -7.69
CA ASN A 94 7.29 -19.30 -7.49
C ASN A 94 6.89 -19.94 -8.83
N PRO A 95 7.68 -20.91 -9.34
CA PRO A 95 7.43 -21.57 -10.64
C PRO A 95 6.06 -22.22 -10.75
N ARG A 96 5.51 -22.74 -9.64
CA ARG A 96 4.15 -23.32 -9.59
C ARG A 96 3.05 -22.27 -9.72
N ARG A 97 3.34 -20.99 -9.39
CA ARG A 97 2.42 -19.87 -9.59
C ARG A 97 2.60 -19.18 -10.94
N ALA A 98 3.72 -19.39 -11.65
CA ALA A 98 3.93 -18.87 -13.00
C ALA A 98 2.96 -19.49 -14.04
N GLU A 99 2.49 -20.72 -13.79
CA GLU A 99 1.42 -21.38 -14.55
C GLU A 99 0.02 -21.06 -13.99
N ALA A 100 -0.05 -20.44 -12.80
CA ALA A 100 -1.29 -20.04 -12.18
C ALA A 100 -1.79 -18.71 -12.76
N ASN A 101 -3.10 -18.54 -12.78
CA ASN A 101 -3.76 -17.31 -13.18
C ASN A 101 -3.15 -16.09 -12.47
N PRO A 102 -2.58 -15.08 -13.20
CA PRO A 102 -1.94 -13.91 -12.59
C PRO A 102 -2.89 -13.10 -11.70
N LEU A 103 -4.20 -13.13 -11.98
CA LEU A 103 -5.23 -12.48 -11.17
C LEU A 103 -5.38 -13.13 -9.78
N MET A 104 -5.20 -14.45 -9.68
CA MET A 104 -5.17 -15.15 -8.40
C MET A 104 -4.00 -14.70 -7.53
N ALA A 105 -2.83 -14.51 -8.14
CA ALA A 105 -1.63 -14.06 -7.43
C ALA A 105 -1.81 -12.64 -6.88
N VAL A 106 -2.42 -11.75 -7.66
CA VAL A 106 -2.76 -10.39 -7.24
C VAL A 106 -3.81 -10.40 -6.13
N ALA A 107 -4.89 -11.16 -6.28
CA ALA A 107 -5.93 -11.27 -5.26
C ALA A 107 -5.37 -11.78 -3.92
N ASP A 108 -4.44 -12.74 -3.98
CA ASP A 108 -3.75 -13.29 -2.81
C ASP A 108 -2.83 -12.27 -2.12
N ALA A 109 -2.07 -11.51 -2.91
CA ALA A 109 -1.20 -10.46 -2.39
C ALA A 109 -2.00 -9.34 -1.71
N LEU A 110 -3.07 -8.87 -2.34
CA LEU A 110 -3.99 -7.86 -1.79
C LEU A 110 -4.64 -8.34 -0.50
N TRP A 111 -5.20 -9.55 -0.50
CA TRP A 111 -5.81 -10.16 0.69
C TRP A 111 -4.84 -10.27 1.84
N THR A 112 -3.65 -10.80 1.58
CA THR A 112 -2.61 -10.99 2.60
C THR A 112 -2.14 -9.65 3.17
N PHE A 113 -1.95 -8.64 2.31
CA PHE A 113 -1.58 -7.30 2.74
C PHE A 113 -2.67 -6.66 3.62
N ALA A 114 -3.92 -6.68 3.15
CA ALA A 114 -5.04 -6.03 3.81
C ALA A 114 -5.37 -6.67 5.17
N THR A 115 -5.31 -8.00 5.26
CA THR A 115 -5.57 -8.72 6.53
C THR A 115 -4.42 -8.59 7.53
N ALA A 116 -3.19 -8.42 7.06
CA ALA A 116 -2.04 -8.16 7.93
C ALA A 116 -1.95 -6.71 8.40
N ASN A 117 -2.56 -5.76 7.69
CA ASN A 117 -2.50 -4.33 7.95
C ASN A 117 -3.88 -3.66 7.77
N PRO A 118 -4.90 -4.04 8.55
CA PRO A 118 -6.28 -3.62 8.29
C PRO A 118 -6.48 -2.11 8.40
N CYS A 119 -5.92 -1.45 9.41
CA CYS A 119 -6.01 0.00 9.57
C CYS A 119 -5.27 0.74 8.45
N LEU A 120 -4.09 0.26 8.05
CA LEU A 120 -3.33 0.85 6.95
C LEU A 120 -4.06 0.71 5.63
N TYR A 121 -4.58 -0.49 5.31
CA TYR A 121 -5.35 -0.72 4.09
C TYR A 121 -6.56 0.21 4.02
N GLN A 122 -7.29 0.36 5.13
CA GLN A 122 -8.41 1.30 5.20
C GLN A 122 -7.95 2.74 4.97
N LEU A 123 -6.89 3.21 5.63
CA LEU A 123 -6.35 4.56 5.44
C LEU A 123 -5.98 4.84 3.98
N MET A 124 -5.31 3.91 3.32
CA MET A 124 -4.88 4.04 1.92
C MET A 124 -6.04 4.32 0.96
N HIS A 125 -7.24 3.81 1.26
CA HIS A 125 -8.41 3.91 0.38
C HIS A 125 -9.47 4.92 0.86
N THR A 126 -9.35 5.45 2.08
CA THR A 126 -10.35 6.39 2.64
C THR A 126 -9.79 7.78 2.94
N LEU A 127 -8.46 7.97 2.87
CA LEU A 127 -7.88 9.28 3.09
C LEU A 127 -8.31 10.23 1.96
N VAL A 128 -9.12 11.23 2.31
CA VAL A 128 -9.66 12.20 1.33
C VAL A 128 -8.55 13.07 0.73
N ASP A 129 -8.79 13.56 -0.49
CA ASP A 129 -7.88 14.42 -1.27
C ASP A 129 -6.48 13.80 -1.55
N VAL A 130 -6.37 12.48 -1.59
CA VAL A 130 -5.25 11.82 -2.23
C VAL A 130 -5.55 11.78 -3.72
N PRO A 131 -4.77 12.46 -4.57
CA PRO A 131 -5.02 12.43 -6.01
C PRO A 131 -4.80 11.01 -6.55
N PHE A 132 -5.77 10.51 -7.33
CA PHE A 132 -5.69 9.23 -8.03
C PHE A 132 -6.27 9.37 -9.44
N GLY A 133 -5.67 8.71 -10.42
CA GLY A 133 -6.09 8.82 -11.82
C GLY A 133 -5.77 10.18 -12.46
N THR A 134 -4.85 10.96 -11.87
CA THR A 134 -4.40 12.28 -12.35
C THR A 134 -2.89 12.33 -12.44
N GLY A 135 -2.35 13.40 -13.05
CA GLY A 135 -0.89 13.64 -13.12
C GLY A 135 -0.22 13.78 -11.74
N ASP A 136 -1.00 14.06 -10.70
CA ASP A 136 -0.51 14.22 -9.32
C ASP A 136 -0.65 12.93 -8.48
N THR A 137 -1.03 11.81 -9.10
CA THR A 137 -1.11 10.50 -8.41
C THR A 137 0.26 10.13 -7.85
N PRO A 138 0.37 9.77 -6.54
CA PRO A 138 1.62 9.33 -5.95
C PRO A 138 2.24 8.16 -6.73
N ALA A 139 3.55 8.22 -6.95
CA ALA A 139 4.26 7.20 -7.75
C ALA A 139 4.09 5.77 -7.20
N SER A 140 3.98 5.61 -5.88
CA SER A 140 3.73 4.34 -5.21
C SER A 140 2.35 3.77 -5.56
N ALA A 141 1.31 4.62 -5.56
CA ALA A 141 -0.05 4.25 -5.93
C ALA A 141 -0.16 3.93 -7.43
N LEU A 142 0.46 4.75 -8.29
CA LEU A 142 0.54 4.48 -9.73
C LEU A 142 1.22 3.14 -10.01
N ARG A 143 2.32 2.83 -9.33
CA ARG A 143 3.02 1.54 -9.46
C ARG A 143 2.12 0.36 -9.08
N CYS A 144 1.29 0.49 -8.04
CA CYS A 144 0.31 -0.55 -7.70
C CYS A 144 -0.68 -0.77 -8.85
N PHE A 145 -1.22 0.31 -9.40
CA PHE A 145 -2.17 0.25 -10.52
C PHE A 145 -1.56 -0.41 -11.76
N GLU A 146 -0.34 -0.03 -12.15
CA GLU A 146 0.38 -0.60 -13.29
C GLU A 146 0.67 -2.11 -13.12
N LEU A 147 1.00 -2.55 -11.91
CA LEU A 147 1.19 -3.98 -11.63
C LEU A 147 -0.12 -4.76 -11.74
N LEU A 148 -1.22 -4.17 -11.28
CA LEU A 148 -2.56 -4.74 -11.43
C LEU A 148 -2.96 -4.80 -12.90
N LYS A 149 -2.77 -3.71 -13.65
CA LYS A 149 -3.03 -3.62 -15.10
C LYS A 149 -2.24 -4.68 -15.88
N SER A 150 -0.97 -4.86 -15.54
CA SER A 150 -0.13 -5.89 -16.15
C SER A 150 -0.69 -7.30 -15.93
N ALA A 151 -1.20 -7.59 -14.72
CA ALA A 151 -1.81 -8.90 -14.42
C ALA A 151 -3.13 -9.10 -15.17
N VAL A 152 -3.97 -8.08 -15.26
CA VAL A 152 -5.23 -8.09 -16.01
C VAL A 152 -4.97 -8.32 -17.50
N THR A 153 -4.05 -7.57 -18.08
CA THR A 153 -3.66 -7.72 -19.50
C THR A 153 -3.09 -9.10 -19.80
N ALA A 154 -2.27 -9.65 -18.88
CA ALA A 154 -1.72 -10.99 -19.05
C ALA A 154 -2.77 -12.11 -18.96
N ALA A 155 -3.84 -11.89 -18.19
CA ALA A 155 -4.91 -12.87 -18.03
C ALA A 155 -5.91 -12.88 -19.21
N ALA A 156 -6.11 -11.75 -19.87
CA ALA A 156 -7.05 -11.59 -20.98
C ALA A 156 -6.42 -10.80 -22.16
N PRO A 157 -5.47 -11.39 -22.88
CA PRO A 157 -4.72 -10.70 -23.94
C PRO A 157 -5.60 -10.27 -25.13
N ASP A 158 -6.72 -10.94 -25.33
CA ASP A 158 -7.65 -10.69 -26.46
C ASP A 158 -8.89 -9.89 -26.06
N HIS A 159 -8.91 -9.30 -24.87
CA HIS A 159 -10.07 -8.52 -24.42
C HIS A 159 -10.29 -7.30 -25.33
N PRO A 160 -11.52 -7.10 -25.86
CA PRO A 160 -11.81 -6.08 -26.89
C PRO A 160 -11.75 -4.62 -26.38
N ALA A 161 -11.35 -4.37 -25.13
CA ALA A 161 -11.26 -3.04 -24.51
C ALA A 161 -10.26 -2.07 -25.16
N LYS A 162 -9.63 -2.44 -26.28
CA LYS A 162 -8.61 -1.62 -26.97
C LYS A 162 -9.15 -0.35 -27.67
N ALA A 163 -10.42 -0.01 -27.54
CA ALA A 163 -10.96 1.05 -28.38
C ALA A 163 -11.21 2.40 -27.70
N GLN A 164 -11.46 2.48 -26.39
CA GLN A 164 -11.84 3.76 -25.77
C GLN A 164 -11.38 3.98 -24.29
N ASP A 165 -11.23 2.92 -23.48
CA ASP A 165 -10.79 3.02 -22.10
C ASP A 165 -9.97 1.76 -21.72
N ASP A 166 -8.65 1.88 -21.77
CA ASP A 166 -7.71 0.78 -21.55
C ASP A 166 -7.60 0.39 -20.06
N ASP A 167 -8.11 1.21 -19.15
CA ASP A 167 -8.04 1.02 -17.71
C ASP A 167 -9.32 0.40 -17.12
N ALA A 168 -10.45 0.48 -17.81
CA ALA A 168 -11.74 0.01 -17.31
C ALA A 168 -11.75 -1.45 -16.82
N PRO A 169 -11.12 -2.45 -17.48
CA PRO A 169 -11.03 -3.80 -16.94
C PRO A 169 -10.24 -3.86 -15.63
N THR A 170 -9.18 -3.07 -15.52
CA THR A 170 -8.34 -2.99 -14.31
C THR A 170 -9.13 -2.38 -13.16
N ASP A 171 -9.81 -1.28 -13.39
CA ASP A 171 -10.65 -0.61 -12.41
C ASP A 171 -11.77 -1.52 -11.90
N LEU A 172 -12.44 -2.25 -12.82
CA LEU A 172 -13.49 -3.19 -12.45
C LEU A 172 -12.94 -4.34 -11.57
N PHE A 173 -11.82 -4.92 -11.96
CA PHE A 173 -11.20 -5.99 -11.18
C PHE A 173 -10.76 -5.49 -9.79
N TRP A 174 -10.13 -4.32 -9.74
CA TRP A 174 -9.76 -3.70 -8.48
C TRP A 174 -10.97 -3.42 -7.60
N ALA A 175 -12.05 -2.84 -8.15
CA ALA A 175 -13.28 -2.56 -7.42
C ALA A 175 -13.89 -3.85 -6.82
N GLN A 176 -13.87 -4.97 -7.54
CA GLN A 176 -14.34 -6.26 -7.05
C GLN A 176 -13.50 -6.75 -5.86
N LEU A 177 -12.17 -6.76 -6.01
CA LEU A 177 -11.26 -7.21 -4.94
C LEU A 177 -11.38 -6.30 -3.71
N HIS A 178 -11.33 -4.98 -3.91
CA HIS A 178 -11.43 -3.99 -2.83
C HIS A 178 -12.76 -4.11 -2.09
N GLY A 179 -13.87 -4.27 -2.81
CA GLY A 179 -15.21 -4.43 -2.23
C GLY A 179 -15.28 -5.66 -1.32
N VAL A 180 -14.81 -6.82 -1.77
CA VAL A 180 -14.79 -8.05 -0.99
C VAL A 180 -13.90 -7.89 0.25
N ILE A 181 -12.69 -7.35 0.08
CA ILE A 181 -11.73 -7.15 1.18
C ILE A 181 -12.32 -6.20 2.23
N THR A 182 -12.84 -5.05 1.81
CA THR A 182 -13.39 -4.05 2.72
C THR A 182 -14.58 -4.60 3.50
N LEU A 183 -15.51 -5.29 2.84
CA LEU A 183 -16.63 -5.95 3.52
C LEU A 183 -16.17 -7.02 4.52
N ALA A 184 -15.12 -7.77 4.18
CA ALA A 184 -14.56 -8.79 5.08
C ALA A 184 -13.92 -8.18 6.32
N LEU A 185 -13.10 -7.13 6.16
CA LEU A 185 -12.45 -6.43 7.27
C LEU A 185 -13.46 -5.82 8.25
N HIS A 186 -14.64 -5.40 7.75
CA HIS A 186 -15.73 -4.90 8.58
C HIS A 186 -16.69 -5.99 9.09
N GLY A 187 -16.38 -7.28 8.89
CA GLY A 187 -17.23 -8.40 9.35
C GLY A 187 -18.59 -8.49 8.62
N ARG A 188 -18.70 -7.92 7.42
CA ARG A 188 -19.97 -7.84 6.67
C ARG A 188 -20.16 -8.95 5.62
N ILE A 189 -19.29 -9.94 5.59
CA ILE A 189 -19.44 -11.14 4.75
C ILE A 189 -19.94 -12.30 5.59
N LYS A 190 -21.11 -12.82 5.25
CA LYS A 190 -21.65 -14.06 5.87
C LYS A 190 -20.67 -15.22 5.59
N GLY A 191 -20.18 -15.88 6.62
CA GLY A 191 -19.14 -16.93 6.52
C GLY A 191 -17.72 -16.40 6.69
N GLY A 192 -17.56 -15.10 6.98
CA GLY A 192 -16.29 -14.48 7.40
C GLY A 192 -15.18 -14.56 6.36
N HIS A 193 -13.94 -14.59 6.85
CA HIS A 193 -12.73 -14.55 6.01
C HIS A 193 -12.62 -15.74 5.04
N ALA A 194 -13.07 -16.94 5.44
CA ALA A 194 -13.02 -18.12 4.57
C ALA A 194 -13.87 -17.91 3.31
N ARG A 195 -15.09 -17.39 3.49
CA ARG A 195 -15.96 -17.07 2.35
C ARG A 195 -15.44 -15.89 1.54
N ALA A 196 -14.91 -14.83 2.19
CA ALA A 196 -14.30 -13.72 1.49
C ALA A 196 -13.18 -14.21 0.56
N ARG A 197 -12.33 -15.11 1.05
CA ARG A 197 -11.27 -15.72 0.24
C ARG A 197 -11.82 -16.44 -0.99
N SER A 198 -12.87 -17.28 -0.81
CA SER A 198 -13.52 -17.95 -1.94
C SER A 198 -14.12 -16.97 -2.96
N LEU A 199 -14.64 -15.82 -2.51
CA LEU A 199 -15.16 -14.79 -3.40
C LEU A 199 -14.05 -14.11 -4.22
N LEU A 200 -12.88 -13.87 -3.62
CA LEU A 200 -11.70 -13.33 -4.34
C LEU A 200 -11.20 -14.33 -5.38
N ASP A 201 -11.13 -15.62 -5.03
CA ASP A 201 -10.75 -16.68 -5.96
C ASP A 201 -11.75 -16.78 -7.12
N HIS A 202 -13.05 -16.65 -6.83
CA HIS A 202 -14.10 -16.63 -7.85
C HIS A 202 -13.96 -15.41 -8.77
N ALA A 203 -13.77 -14.20 -8.22
CA ALA A 203 -13.56 -13.00 -9.01
C ALA A 203 -12.35 -13.14 -9.96
N ALA A 204 -11.22 -13.65 -9.46
CA ALA A 204 -10.02 -13.85 -10.26
C ALA A 204 -10.17 -14.94 -11.34
N THR A 205 -11.08 -15.91 -11.15
CA THR A 205 -11.33 -16.98 -12.12
C THR A 205 -12.31 -16.53 -13.20
N THR A 206 -13.42 -15.91 -12.82
CA THR A 206 -14.48 -15.51 -13.75
C THR A 206 -14.14 -14.27 -14.56
N PHE A 207 -13.22 -13.43 -14.09
CA PHE A 207 -12.79 -12.25 -14.82
C PHE A 207 -12.17 -12.56 -16.20
N ARG A 208 -11.63 -13.75 -16.40
CA ARG A 208 -11.08 -14.22 -17.68
C ARG A 208 -12.14 -14.57 -18.71
N ASP A 209 -13.36 -14.83 -18.27
CA ASP A 209 -14.43 -15.40 -19.10
C ASP A 209 -15.38 -14.29 -19.63
N HIS A 210 -15.07 -13.03 -19.31
CA HIS A 210 -15.78 -11.83 -19.76
C HIS A 210 -14.89 -10.92 -20.59
#